data_688f947afbcbbda38c94386ba667c7b4
#
_entry.id   688f947afbcbbda38c94386ba667c7b4
#
_cell.length_a   1.000
_cell.length_b   1.000
_cell.length_c   1.000
_cell.angle_alpha   90.00
_cell.angle_beta   90.00
_cell.angle_gamma   90.00
#
_symmetry.space_group_name_H-M   'P 1'
#
loop_
_entity.id
_entity.type
_entity.pdbx_description
1 polymer ?
#
loop_
_entity_poly.entity_id
_entity_poly.type
_entity_poly.pdbx_seq_one_letter_code
_entity_poly.pdbx_strand_id
1 'polypeptide(L)'
;MLTGVTCLQHAGPADGWALTQYVAHRQAFGSCEGTRLARGMLRRTGFASKLELRVKWRVGGPHLRRPCCPIPCQPGKIDAMKLVRFGPRGREKPGIIDTKGRIRDLSSIIPDLAGDALSPKSLTKIRKQPIDKLPLVAGHPRLGACVGQVGNFIAIGLNYSDHAAETGSAVPKEPIIFNKAPSCVCGPNDDTIIPKASSKLDWEVELGIVIGQRAHYLSKDKALDVVAGYCLANDVSERVFQIEREGQWTKGKSSETFGPLGPWLVTKDEIKDPQNLAMWLDVNGEKRQRGNTRTMIFDCRHIVWCCSQYFVMEPGDVIITGTPPGVGLGMKPQPKFLKAGDVVTLGIDGLGEQRQKVVKFKT
;
A
#
# COMPACT_ATOMS: atom_id res chain seq x y z
N MET A 1 -26.91 -20.62 13.00
CA MET A 1 -27.93 -21.09 12.04
C MET A 1 -28.28 -19.91 11.16
N LEU A 2 -28.04 -20.03 9.86
CA LEU A 2 -28.38 -19.05 8.85
C LEU A 2 -29.82 -19.32 8.40
N THR A 3 -30.73 -18.37 8.64
CA THR A 3 -32.04 -18.38 8.01
C THR A 3 -32.07 -17.39 6.89
N GLY A 4 -32.09 -17.88 5.66
CA GLY A 4 -32.29 -17.06 4.47
C GLY A 4 -33.80 -16.81 4.27
N VAL A 5 -34.18 -15.58 4.00
CA VAL A 5 -35.54 -15.20 3.58
C VAL A 5 -35.53 -15.05 2.06
N THR A 6 -36.30 -15.89 1.37
CA THR A 6 -36.50 -15.80 -0.07
C THR A 6 -37.82 -15.07 -0.31
N CYS A 7 -37.78 -13.98 -1.08
CA CYS A 7 -38.95 -13.25 -1.53
C CYS A 7 -39.15 -13.50 -3.04
N LEU A 8 -40.28 -14.06 -3.43
CA LEU A 8 -40.70 -14.24 -4.82
C LEU A 8 -41.60 -13.07 -5.23
N GLN A 9 -41.18 -12.32 -6.26
CA GLN A 9 -42.04 -11.36 -6.93
C GLN A 9 -42.49 -11.92 -8.28
N HIS A 10 -43.78 -11.84 -8.54
CA HIS A 10 -44.38 -12.22 -9.82
C HIS A 10 -44.29 -11.04 -10.78
N ALA A 11 -43.59 -11.20 -11.88
CA ALA A 11 -43.60 -10.28 -13.03
C ALA A 11 -44.52 -10.85 -14.10
N GLY A 12 -45.16 -9.97 -14.86
CA GLY A 12 -46.15 -10.34 -15.89
C GLY A 12 -45.52 -11.13 -17.07
N PRO A 13 -46.30 -11.60 -18.01
CA PRO A 13 -45.93 -12.69 -18.91
C PRO A 13 -44.88 -12.39 -20.01
N ALA A 14 -44.10 -11.31 -19.89
CA ALA A 14 -43.08 -10.95 -20.88
C ALA A 14 -41.63 -10.90 -20.33
N ASP A 15 -41.41 -11.08 -19.01
CA ASP A 15 -40.07 -10.94 -18.43
C ASP A 15 -39.65 -12.20 -17.65
N GLY A 16 -38.43 -12.65 -17.94
CA GLY A 16 -37.84 -13.84 -17.31
C GLY A 16 -37.56 -13.63 -15.82
N TRP A 17 -37.48 -14.72 -15.07
CA TRP A 17 -37.21 -14.75 -13.62
C TRP A 17 -35.81 -14.26 -13.29
N ALA A 18 -35.67 -13.28 -12.40
CA ALA A 18 -34.39 -12.88 -11.82
C ALA A 18 -34.38 -13.21 -10.31
N LEU A 19 -33.38 -13.98 -9.89
CA LEU A 19 -33.13 -14.27 -8.47
C LEU A 19 -32.07 -13.29 -7.94
N THR A 20 -32.46 -12.46 -6.98
CA THR A 20 -31.49 -11.58 -6.28
C THR A 20 -31.31 -12.08 -4.85
N GLN A 21 -30.12 -12.55 -4.49
CA GLN A 21 -29.76 -12.89 -3.12
C GLN A 21 -29.17 -11.69 -2.40
N TYR A 22 -29.73 -11.35 -1.26
CA TYR A 22 -29.13 -10.38 -0.33
C TYR A 22 -28.50 -11.13 0.84
N VAL A 23 -27.19 -10.92 1.03
CA VAL A 23 -26.46 -11.41 2.21
C VAL A 23 -26.30 -10.24 3.19
N ALA A 24 -26.88 -10.36 4.38
CA ALA A 24 -26.69 -9.38 5.43
C ALA A 24 -25.48 -9.79 6.29
N HIS A 25 -24.44 -8.97 6.30
CA HIS A 25 -23.30 -9.12 7.21
C HIS A 25 -23.64 -8.54 8.58
N ARG A 26 -23.42 -9.31 9.62
CA ARG A 26 -23.48 -8.89 11.02
C ARG A 26 -22.15 -8.20 11.38
N GLN A 27 -22.19 -6.91 11.68
CA GLN A 27 -21.19 -6.29 12.53
C GLN A 27 -21.71 -6.27 13.97
N ALA A 28 -20.90 -6.79 14.88
CA ALA A 28 -21.17 -6.74 16.31
C ALA A 28 -20.83 -5.34 16.82
N PHE A 29 -21.85 -4.58 17.21
CA PHE A 29 -21.69 -3.40 18.06
C PHE A 29 -22.41 -3.62 19.37
N GLY A 30 -21.76 -3.12 20.44
CA GLY A 30 -22.24 -3.24 21.81
C GLY A 30 -23.58 -2.55 22.04
N SER A 31 -24.19 -2.98 23.13
CA SER A 31 -25.50 -2.63 23.64
C SER A 31 -25.86 -1.15 23.55
N CYS A 32 -26.96 -0.85 22.85
CA CYS A 32 -27.84 0.29 23.12
C CYS A 32 -29.27 -0.12 22.76
N GLU A 33 -30.19 0.05 23.72
CA GLU A 33 -31.62 -0.06 23.49
C GLU A 33 -32.09 1.05 22.55
N GLY A 34 -32.82 0.68 21.54
CA GLY A 34 -33.47 1.64 20.65
C GLY A 34 -34.10 0.99 19.43
N THR A 35 -35.38 1.14 19.29
CA THR A 35 -36.13 0.72 18.11
C THR A 35 -35.75 1.63 16.92
N ARG A 36 -35.05 1.13 15.93
CA ARG A 36 -34.81 1.85 14.67
C ARG A 36 -35.73 1.34 13.58
N LEU A 37 -36.52 2.25 13.04
CA LEU A 37 -37.28 2.09 11.79
C LEU A 37 -36.32 2.23 10.61
N ALA A 38 -36.16 1.20 9.80
CA ALA A 38 -35.48 1.29 8.52
C ALA A 38 -36.47 1.70 7.45
N ARG A 39 -36.33 2.92 6.89
CA ARG A 39 -37.07 3.39 5.70
C ARG A 39 -36.21 3.15 4.46
N GLY A 40 -36.63 2.24 3.62
CA GLY A 40 -36.09 2.09 2.27
C GLY A 40 -37.00 2.76 1.24
N MET A 41 -36.44 3.61 0.41
CA MET A 41 -37.17 4.29 -0.66
C MET A 41 -36.73 3.69 -2.01
N LEU A 42 -37.63 2.93 -2.65
CA LEU A 42 -37.45 2.49 -4.04
C LEU A 42 -38.08 3.53 -4.96
N ARG A 43 -37.28 4.19 -5.77
CA ARG A 43 -37.78 4.98 -6.90
C ARG A 43 -37.59 4.23 -8.20
N ARG A 44 -38.66 3.67 -8.71
CA ARG A 44 -38.91 3.54 -10.16
C ARG A 44 -40.37 3.24 -10.40
N THR A 45 -40.93 3.96 -11.37
CA THR A 45 -42.31 3.89 -11.91
C THR A 45 -43.44 4.19 -10.91
N GLY A 46 -43.94 5.41 -10.97
CA GLY A 46 -45.28 5.96 -10.81
C GLY A 46 -46.25 5.48 -9.72
N PHE A 47 -45.90 4.55 -8.85
CA PHE A 47 -46.76 4.12 -7.73
C PHE A 47 -45.93 3.98 -6.46
N ALA A 48 -46.20 4.83 -5.47
CA ALA A 48 -45.61 4.73 -4.15
C ALA A 48 -46.47 3.81 -3.27
N SER A 49 -46.01 2.57 -2.98
CA SER A 49 -46.57 1.76 -1.92
C SER A 49 -45.64 1.80 -0.72
N LYS A 50 -46.17 2.17 0.45
CA LYS A 50 -45.44 2.06 1.75
C LYS A 50 -45.54 0.64 2.24
N LEU A 51 -44.40 -0.02 2.39
CA LEU A 51 -44.28 -1.30 3.06
C LEU A 51 -43.69 -1.08 4.46
N GLU A 52 -44.48 -1.29 5.51
CA GLU A 52 -44.01 -1.33 6.91
C GLU A 52 -43.73 -2.77 7.32
N LEU A 53 -42.46 -3.11 7.54
CA LEU A 53 -42.05 -4.39 8.11
C LEU A 53 -41.85 -4.23 9.62
N ARG A 54 -42.73 -4.84 10.44
CA ARG A 54 -42.51 -4.99 11.89
C ARG A 54 -41.78 -6.30 12.17
N VAL A 55 -40.56 -6.20 12.66
CA VAL A 55 -39.80 -7.36 13.13
C VAL A 55 -39.90 -7.42 14.68
N LYS A 56 -40.54 -8.45 15.22
CA LYS A 56 -40.56 -8.70 16.66
C LYS A 56 -39.38 -9.60 17.05
N TRP A 57 -38.55 -9.08 17.93
CA TRP A 57 -37.48 -9.88 18.56
C TRP A 57 -37.98 -10.42 19.91
N ARG A 58 -37.86 -11.73 20.12
CA ARG A 58 -38.02 -12.34 21.45
C ARG A 58 -36.66 -12.39 22.14
N VAL A 59 -36.51 -11.71 23.24
CA VAL A 59 -35.38 -11.83 24.16
C VAL A 59 -35.80 -12.86 25.23
N GLY A 60 -35.08 -13.94 25.31
CA GLY A 60 -35.32 -14.98 26.30
C GLY A 60 -34.05 -15.47 26.97
N GLY A 61 -34.00 -15.35 28.30
CA GLY A 61 -33.20 -16.19 29.20
C GLY A 61 -32.00 -15.55 29.90
N PRO A 62 -31.73 -15.91 31.14
CA PRO A 62 -30.89 -15.16 32.07
C PRO A 62 -29.41 -15.36 31.88
N HIS A 63 -28.67 -14.29 32.21
CA HIS A 63 -27.24 -14.16 32.17
C HIS A 63 -26.48 -15.23 32.97
N LEU A 64 -25.81 -16.14 32.28
CA LEU A 64 -24.64 -16.81 32.81
C LEU A 64 -23.41 -15.99 32.46
N ARG A 65 -22.84 -15.27 33.44
CA ARG A 65 -21.51 -14.67 33.36
C ARG A 65 -20.52 -15.84 33.18
N ARG A 66 -20.00 -15.99 31.97
CA ARG A 66 -18.81 -16.78 31.75
C ARG A 66 -17.61 -15.95 32.22
N PRO A 67 -16.70 -16.48 33.04
CA PRO A 67 -15.47 -15.81 33.37
C PRO A 67 -14.67 -15.64 32.08
N CYS A 68 -14.18 -14.40 31.80
CA CYS A 68 -13.16 -14.19 30.81
C CYS A 68 -11.90 -14.98 31.21
N CYS A 69 -11.74 -16.17 30.60
CA CYS A 69 -10.44 -16.83 30.64
C CYS A 69 -9.45 -15.89 29.95
N PRO A 70 -8.40 -15.44 30.61
CA PRO A 70 -7.29 -14.83 29.90
C PRO A 70 -6.70 -15.91 29.01
N ILE A 71 -6.86 -15.78 27.70
CA ILE A 71 -6.09 -16.56 26.74
C ILE A 71 -4.63 -16.33 27.12
N PRO A 72 -3.84 -17.34 27.48
CA PRO A 72 -2.45 -17.14 27.80
C PRO A 72 -1.78 -16.57 26.55
N CYS A 73 -1.31 -15.33 26.65
CA CYS A 73 -0.47 -14.71 25.64
C CYS A 73 0.77 -15.61 25.50
N GLN A 74 0.86 -16.35 24.41
CA GLN A 74 2.04 -17.16 24.15
C GLN A 74 3.22 -16.17 23.91
N PRO A 75 4.29 -16.26 24.71
CA PRO A 75 5.44 -15.40 24.50
C PRO A 75 6.08 -15.75 23.16
N GLY A 76 6.10 -14.80 22.23
CA GLY A 76 6.93 -14.88 21.04
C GLY A 76 6.28 -14.87 19.67
N LYS A 77 4.98 -14.70 19.53
CA LYS A 77 4.42 -14.41 18.20
C LYS A 77 4.57 -12.91 17.91
N ILE A 78 5.45 -12.59 16.97
CA ILE A 78 5.53 -11.24 16.40
C ILE A 78 4.27 -11.05 15.56
N ASP A 79 3.43 -10.10 15.93
CA ASP A 79 2.17 -9.84 15.23
C ASP A 79 2.37 -9.30 13.81
N ALA A 80 3.51 -8.65 13.53
CA ALA A 80 3.90 -8.21 12.18
C ALA A 80 5.43 -8.10 12.07
N MET A 81 6.02 -8.75 11.06
CA MET A 81 7.47 -8.64 10.84
C MET A 81 7.78 -7.40 9.99
N LYS A 82 8.23 -6.33 10.66
CA LYS A 82 8.64 -5.05 10.07
C LYS A 82 10.16 -4.97 10.07
N LEU A 83 10.75 -5.07 8.87
CA LEU A 83 12.19 -5.07 8.67
C LEU A 83 12.66 -3.68 8.25
N VAL A 84 13.74 -3.19 8.85
CA VAL A 84 14.29 -1.85 8.62
C VAL A 84 15.77 -1.90 8.30
N ARG A 85 16.27 -0.88 7.61
CA ARG A 85 17.69 -0.59 7.51
C ARG A 85 17.97 0.72 8.23
N PHE A 86 18.92 0.73 9.15
CA PHE A 86 19.20 1.88 10.01
C PHE A 86 20.69 2.25 10.01
N GLY A 87 20.99 3.51 10.18
CA GLY A 87 22.34 4.05 10.26
C GLY A 87 22.70 5.04 9.17
N PRO A 88 23.96 5.47 9.07
CA PRO A 88 24.43 6.42 8.08
C PRO A 88 24.25 5.91 6.65
N ARG A 89 23.96 6.82 5.70
CA ARG A 89 23.82 6.50 4.27
C ARG A 89 25.03 5.74 3.75
N GLY A 90 24.78 4.62 3.07
CA GLY A 90 25.80 3.71 2.52
C GLY A 90 26.47 2.79 3.56
N ARG A 91 26.07 2.86 4.83
CA ARG A 91 26.56 1.99 5.92
C ARG A 91 25.41 1.54 6.82
N GLU A 92 24.22 1.42 6.24
CA GLU A 92 23.04 0.95 6.94
C GLU A 92 23.22 -0.51 7.40
N LYS A 93 22.62 -0.84 8.52
CA LYS A 93 22.54 -2.18 9.10
C LYS A 93 21.11 -2.71 9.06
N PRO A 94 20.92 -4.03 8.95
CA PRO A 94 19.60 -4.63 9.03
C PRO A 94 19.06 -4.60 10.47
N GLY A 95 17.76 -4.35 10.60
CA GLY A 95 17.06 -4.37 11.88
C GLY A 95 15.63 -4.87 11.74
N ILE A 96 15.01 -5.11 12.87
CA ILE A 96 13.59 -5.49 12.98
C ILE A 96 12.94 -4.66 14.07
N ILE A 97 11.67 -4.28 13.87
CA ILE A 97 10.89 -3.57 14.87
C ILE A 97 10.31 -4.58 15.86
N ASP A 98 10.59 -4.40 17.15
CA ASP A 98 10.01 -5.23 18.22
C ASP A 98 8.57 -4.80 18.58
N THR A 99 7.89 -5.56 19.43
CA THR A 99 6.51 -5.30 19.88
C THR A 99 6.33 -3.96 20.60
N LYS A 100 7.43 -3.31 21.03
CA LYS A 100 7.44 -2.00 21.66
C LYS A 100 7.80 -0.88 20.68
N GLY A 101 7.89 -1.18 19.37
CA GLY A 101 8.23 -0.22 18.32
C GLY A 101 9.71 0.16 18.26
N ARG A 102 10.61 -0.59 18.90
CA ARG A 102 12.05 -0.32 18.97
C ARG A 102 12.80 -1.14 17.93
N ILE A 103 13.92 -0.62 17.46
CA ILE A 103 14.77 -1.32 16.48
C ILE A 103 15.66 -2.32 17.24
N ARG A 104 15.68 -3.57 16.77
CA ARG A 104 16.62 -4.62 17.16
C ARG A 104 17.58 -4.90 16.01
N ASP A 105 18.86 -4.99 16.32
CA ASP A 105 19.93 -5.20 15.33
C ASP A 105 19.92 -6.67 14.86
N LEU A 106 19.83 -6.88 13.53
CA LEU A 106 19.85 -8.19 12.87
C LEU A 106 21.24 -8.56 12.30
N SER A 107 22.28 -7.74 12.49
CA SER A 107 23.58 -7.91 11.83
C SER A 107 24.26 -9.24 12.17
N SER A 108 23.92 -9.87 13.30
CA SER A 108 24.42 -11.22 13.66
C SER A 108 23.71 -12.36 12.90
N ILE A 109 22.63 -12.08 12.19
CA ILE A 109 21.77 -13.07 11.52
C ILE A 109 21.87 -12.96 10.01
N ILE A 110 21.85 -11.73 9.49
CA ILE A 110 21.97 -11.38 8.08
C ILE A 110 22.91 -10.17 7.91
N PRO A 111 23.67 -10.08 6.82
CA PRO A 111 24.57 -8.95 6.59
C PRO A 111 23.81 -7.67 6.21
N ASP A 112 22.72 -7.78 5.45
CA ASP A 112 21.86 -6.67 5.04
C ASP A 112 20.47 -7.19 4.64
N LEU A 113 19.49 -6.29 4.48
CA LEU A 113 18.17 -6.57 3.87
C LEU A 113 18.27 -6.42 2.34
N ALA A 114 19.01 -7.32 1.71
CA ALA A 114 19.30 -7.31 0.28
C ALA A 114 19.44 -8.75 -0.25
N GLY A 115 19.19 -8.97 -1.54
CA GLY A 115 19.40 -10.26 -2.19
C GLY A 115 18.77 -11.43 -1.43
N ASP A 116 19.51 -12.50 -1.24
CA ASP A 116 19.02 -13.74 -0.60
C ASP A 116 18.50 -13.57 0.83
N ALA A 117 18.85 -12.47 1.53
CA ALA A 117 18.26 -12.18 2.84
C ALA A 117 16.74 -11.96 2.79
N LEU A 118 16.20 -11.64 1.62
CA LEU A 118 14.77 -11.46 1.35
C LEU A 118 14.07 -12.76 0.92
N SER A 119 14.80 -13.86 0.74
CA SER A 119 14.22 -15.14 0.36
C SER A 119 13.29 -15.70 1.45
N PRO A 120 12.28 -16.52 1.11
CA PRO A 120 11.40 -17.16 2.09
C PRO A 120 12.15 -17.93 3.16
N LYS A 121 13.28 -18.55 2.80
CA LYS A 121 14.16 -19.28 3.74
C LYS A 121 14.77 -18.33 4.76
N SER A 122 15.32 -17.21 4.31
CA SER A 122 15.95 -16.22 5.19
C SER A 122 14.92 -15.48 6.06
N LEU A 123 13.78 -15.11 5.50
CA LEU A 123 12.68 -14.50 6.26
C LEU A 123 12.15 -15.45 7.34
N THR A 124 12.04 -16.75 7.03
CA THR A 124 11.69 -17.77 8.03
C THR A 124 12.75 -17.89 9.13
N LYS A 125 14.05 -17.80 8.78
CA LYS A 125 15.15 -17.80 9.77
C LYS A 125 15.05 -16.59 10.71
N ILE A 126 14.78 -15.39 10.16
CA ILE A 126 14.59 -14.16 10.95
C ILE A 126 13.42 -14.32 11.90
N ARG A 127 12.26 -14.80 11.42
CA ARG A 127 11.02 -14.98 12.21
C ARG A 127 11.21 -15.92 13.41
N LYS A 128 12.08 -16.91 13.29
CA LYS A 128 12.38 -17.86 14.38
C LYS A 128 13.29 -17.28 15.46
N GLN A 129 13.83 -16.07 15.29
CA GLN A 129 14.71 -15.47 16.29
C GLN A 129 13.92 -14.97 17.50
N PRO A 130 14.48 -15.08 18.71
CA PRO A 130 13.92 -14.45 19.90
C PRO A 130 14.19 -12.93 19.85
N ILE A 131 13.34 -12.18 19.16
CA ILE A 131 13.56 -10.77 18.81
C ILE A 131 13.92 -9.91 20.04
N ASP A 132 13.26 -10.15 21.17
CA ASP A 132 13.54 -9.40 22.41
C ASP A 132 14.94 -9.62 22.97
N LYS A 133 15.63 -10.70 22.56
CA LYS A 133 17.02 -10.99 22.95
C LYS A 133 18.07 -10.39 22.01
N LEU A 134 17.64 -9.88 20.84
CA LEU A 134 18.56 -9.21 19.91
C LEU A 134 19.00 -7.86 20.48
N PRO A 135 20.22 -7.39 20.12
CA PRO A 135 20.74 -6.10 20.59
C PRO A 135 19.77 -4.95 20.29
N LEU A 136 19.48 -4.16 21.32
CA LEU A 136 18.66 -2.96 21.17
C LEU A 136 19.48 -1.87 20.52
N VAL A 137 18.96 -1.25 19.46
CA VAL A 137 19.57 -0.07 18.85
C VAL A 137 19.18 1.17 19.66
N ALA A 138 20.18 1.91 20.14
CA ALA A 138 19.98 3.08 20.96
C ALA A 138 19.53 4.31 20.14
N GLY A 139 18.71 5.16 20.75
CA GLY A 139 18.28 6.43 20.16
C GLY A 139 17.31 6.27 18.99
N HIS A 140 17.33 7.27 18.09
CA HIS A 140 16.51 7.32 16.88
C HIS A 140 17.43 7.43 15.66
N PRO A 141 18.06 6.33 15.23
CA PRO A 141 18.96 6.37 14.08
C PRO A 141 18.18 6.73 12.80
N ARG A 142 18.89 7.32 11.81
CA ARG A 142 18.34 7.49 10.46
C ARG A 142 17.91 6.12 9.93
N LEU A 143 16.75 6.05 9.29
CA LEU A 143 16.32 4.92 8.50
C LEU A 143 16.81 5.10 7.06
N GLY A 144 17.47 4.10 6.51
CA GLY A 144 17.76 3.96 5.09
C GLY A 144 16.56 3.40 4.33
N ALA A 145 16.67 3.28 3.02
CA ALA A 145 15.71 2.51 2.24
C ALA A 145 15.56 1.12 2.85
N CYS A 146 14.32 0.64 3.00
CA CYS A 146 14.03 -0.62 3.70
C CYS A 146 14.55 -1.86 2.96
N VAL A 147 14.98 -1.72 1.70
CA VAL A 147 15.65 -2.72 0.88
C VAL A 147 16.99 -2.16 0.41
N GLY A 148 18.07 -2.91 0.61
CA GLY A 148 19.40 -2.59 0.13
C GLY A 148 19.65 -3.19 -1.26
N GLN A 149 20.61 -2.60 -1.99
CA GLN A 149 21.09 -3.12 -3.27
C GLN A 149 19.97 -3.41 -4.28
N VAL A 150 19.02 -2.47 -4.42
CA VAL A 150 17.94 -2.58 -5.42
C VAL A 150 18.58 -2.69 -6.81
N GLY A 151 18.34 -3.79 -7.51
CA GLY A 151 18.86 -4.04 -8.87
C GLY A 151 17.96 -3.38 -9.92
N ASN A 152 16.69 -3.78 -9.96
CA ASN A 152 15.67 -3.15 -10.78
C ASN A 152 14.72 -2.34 -9.90
N PHE A 153 14.52 -1.07 -10.25
CA PHE A 153 13.48 -0.24 -9.66
C PHE A 153 12.44 0.04 -10.73
N ILE A 154 11.44 -0.84 -10.79
CA ILE A 154 10.38 -0.85 -11.80
C ILE A 154 9.21 -0.01 -11.28
N ALA A 155 8.56 0.74 -12.18
CA ALA A 155 7.40 1.55 -11.87
C ALA A 155 6.27 1.34 -12.88
N ILE A 156 5.03 1.44 -12.41
CA ILE A 156 3.82 1.29 -13.22
C ILE A 156 3.09 2.62 -13.34
N GLY A 157 2.95 3.13 -14.55
CA GLY A 157 2.24 4.37 -14.85
C GLY A 157 0.73 4.17 -14.98
N LEU A 158 -0.06 5.20 -14.63
CA LEU A 158 -1.51 5.31 -14.86
C LEU A 158 -2.32 4.09 -14.39
N ASN A 159 -2.01 3.56 -13.22
CA ASN A 159 -2.59 2.31 -12.72
C ASN A 159 -3.80 2.48 -11.78
N TYR A 160 -4.35 3.68 -11.65
CA TYR A 160 -5.55 3.91 -10.83
C TYR A 160 -6.68 4.47 -11.69
N SER A 161 -7.84 3.81 -11.65
CA SER A 161 -9.00 4.16 -12.49
C SER A 161 -9.54 5.56 -12.23
N ASP A 162 -9.54 5.99 -10.97
CA ASP A 162 -9.91 7.32 -10.54
C ASP A 162 -8.89 8.39 -10.96
N HIS A 163 -7.59 8.05 -10.98
CA HIS A 163 -6.53 8.93 -11.49
C HIS A 163 -6.61 9.09 -13.02
N ALA A 164 -6.89 8.02 -13.76
CA ALA A 164 -7.12 8.10 -15.20
C ALA A 164 -8.31 9.04 -15.53
N ALA A 165 -9.38 8.96 -14.74
CA ALA A 165 -10.52 9.86 -14.87
C ALA A 165 -10.17 11.33 -14.55
N GLU A 166 -9.35 11.60 -13.51
CA GLU A 166 -8.87 12.95 -13.14
C GLU A 166 -8.07 13.61 -14.28
N THR A 167 -7.19 12.86 -14.92
CA THR A 167 -6.31 13.35 -15.99
C THR A 167 -6.93 13.33 -17.37
N GLY A 168 -8.12 12.74 -17.52
CA GLY A 168 -8.78 12.52 -18.82
C GLY A 168 -8.03 11.54 -19.72
N SER A 169 -7.19 10.70 -19.14
CA SER A 169 -6.38 9.70 -19.85
C SER A 169 -7.23 8.45 -20.15
N ALA A 170 -6.99 7.83 -21.31
CA ALA A 170 -7.59 6.52 -21.60
C ALA A 170 -7.04 5.48 -20.62
N VAL A 171 -7.91 4.58 -20.17
CA VAL A 171 -7.50 3.42 -19.36
C VAL A 171 -6.56 2.54 -20.19
N PRO A 172 -5.31 2.28 -19.74
CA PRO A 172 -4.38 1.47 -20.51
C PRO A 172 -4.85 0.03 -20.60
N LYS A 173 -4.55 -0.63 -21.72
CA LYS A 173 -4.92 -2.05 -21.95
C LYS A 173 -3.96 -3.03 -21.27
N GLU A 174 -2.75 -2.58 -20.96
CA GLU A 174 -1.70 -3.31 -20.25
C GLU A 174 -0.90 -2.34 -19.36
N PRO A 175 -0.16 -2.82 -18.34
CA PRO A 175 0.64 -1.96 -17.49
C PRO A 175 1.65 -1.13 -18.28
N ILE A 176 1.65 0.20 -18.07
CA ILE A 176 2.70 1.06 -18.60
C ILE A 176 3.92 0.91 -17.70
N ILE A 177 4.94 0.21 -18.17
CA ILE A 177 6.13 -0.10 -17.38
C ILE A 177 7.25 0.89 -17.73
N PHE A 178 7.88 1.45 -16.70
CA PHE A 178 9.12 2.23 -16.86
C PHE A 178 10.06 1.94 -15.68
N ASN A 179 11.33 2.32 -15.84
CA ASN A 179 12.35 2.13 -14.82
C ASN A 179 12.72 3.46 -14.18
N LYS A 180 12.98 3.41 -12.87
CA LYS A 180 13.72 4.42 -12.14
C LYS A 180 15.16 3.93 -11.95
N ALA A 181 16.13 4.83 -12.08
CA ALA A 181 17.52 4.45 -11.80
C ALA A 181 17.67 4.06 -10.33
N PRO A 182 18.28 2.90 -10.01
CA PRO A 182 18.49 2.49 -8.60
C PRO A 182 19.24 3.53 -7.76
N SER A 183 20.04 4.38 -8.38
CA SER A 183 20.74 5.49 -7.72
C SER A 183 19.81 6.55 -7.11
N CYS A 184 18.53 6.59 -7.49
CA CYS A 184 17.55 7.50 -6.88
C CYS A 184 16.99 6.98 -5.54
N VAL A 185 17.23 5.70 -5.18
CA VAL A 185 16.74 5.10 -3.95
C VAL A 185 17.35 5.77 -2.73
N CYS A 186 16.50 6.14 -1.77
CA CYS A 186 16.92 6.80 -0.54
C CYS A 186 16.04 6.37 0.65
N GLY A 187 16.41 6.81 1.83
CA GLY A 187 15.65 6.55 3.05
C GLY A 187 14.29 7.24 3.06
N PRO A 188 13.32 6.72 3.83
CA PRO A 188 11.94 7.21 3.86
C PRO A 188 11.82 8.67 4.32
N ASN A 189 12.79 9.14 5.11
CA ASN A 189 12.79 10.48 5.68
C ASN A 189 14.01 11.32 5.24
N ASP A 190 14.71 10.89 4.18
CA ASP A 190 15.76 11.70 3.56
C ASP A 190 15.13 12.90 2.84
N ASP A 191 15.87 13.99 2.76
CA ASP A 191 15.42 15.19 2.06
C ASP A 191 15.25 14.92 0.56
N THR A 192 14.17 15.44 -0.05
CA THR A 192 13.99 15.44 -1.50
C THR A 192 14.76 16.62 -2.13
N ILE A 193 15.74 16.32 -2.95
CA ILE A 193 16.58 17.32 -3.61
C ILE A 193 15.95 17.78 -4.92
N ILE A 194 15.71 19.08 -5.07
CA ILE A 194 15.25 19.66 -6.33
C ILE A 194 16.41 19.58 -7.36
N PRO A 195 16.25 18.89 -8.49
CA PRO A 195 17.31 18.80 -9.50
C PRO A 195 17.64 20.15 -10.12
N LYS A 196 18.84 20.28 -10.70
CA LYS A 196 19.19 21.46 -11.51
C LYS A 196 18.19 21.63 -12.66
N ALA A 197 17.77 22.86 -12.91
CA ALA A 197 16.78 23.23 -13.93
C ALA A 197 15.40 22.58 -13.75
N SER A 198 15.07 22.09 -12.55
CA SER A 198 13.73 21.64 -12.18
C SER A 198 12.79 22.80 -11.97
N SER A 199 11.55 22.68 -12.46
CA SER A 199 10.50 23.67 -12.27
C SER A 199 9.12 23.05 -11.94
N LYS A 200 8.98 21.74 -12.12
CA LYS A 200 7.70 21.04 -11.93
C LYS A 200 7.88 19.76 -11.09
N LEU A 201 8.49 19.91 -9.92
CA LEU A 201 8.68 18.81 -8.97
C LEU A 201 7.35 18.39 -8.35
N ASP A 202 7.03 17.09 -8.36
CA ASP A 202 5.74 16.53 -7.98
C ASP A 202 5.90 15.30 -7.08
N TRP A 203 4.84 14.88 -6.44
CA TRP A 203 4.72 13.80 -5.46
C TRP A 203 3.77 12.71 -5.94
N GLU A 204 4.01 11.46 -5.51
CA GLU A 204 3.17 10.31 -5.81
C GLU A 204 3.28 9.25 -4.72
N VAL A 205 2.25 9.10 -3.85
CA VAL A 205 2.21 7.99 -2.89
C VAL A 205 1.93 6.68 -3.61
N GLU A 206 2.77 5.66 -3.38
CA GLU A 206 2.65 4.36 -4.05
C GLU A 206 2.89 3.18 -3.13
N LEU A 207 2.22 2.06 -3.43
CA LEU A 207 2.55 0.77 -2.85
C LEU A 207 3.80 0.22 -3.55
N GLY A 208 4.81 -0.19 -2.79
CA GLY A 208 5.99 -0.90 -3.28
C GLY A 208 5.87 -2.41 -3.03
N ILE A 209 6.12 -3.21 -4.05
CA ILE A 209 6.22 -4.67 -4.00
C ILE A 209 7.69 -5.05 -4.02
N VAL A 210 8.16 -5.80 -3.04
CA VAL A 210 9.55 -6.25 -2.95
C VAL A 210 9.65 -7.71 -3.37
N ILE A 211 10.50 -8.00 -4.34
CA ILE A 211 10.74 -9.36 -4.84
C ILE A 211 11.66 -10.10 -3.88
N GLY A 212 11.32 -11.34 -3.54
CA GLY A 212 12.07 -12.21 -2.62
C GLY A 212 12.62 -13.49 -3.25
N GLN A 213 12.22 -13.77 -4.48
CA GLN A 213 12.71 -14.92 -5.25
C GLN A 213 12.87 -14.53 -6.71
N ARG A 214 13.87 -15.14 -7.39
CA ARG A 214 14.02 -14.96 -8.83
C ARG A 214 12.72 -15.26 -9.57
N ALA A 215 12.31 -14.37 -10.46
CA ALA A 215 11.07 -14.42 -11.21
C ALA A 215 11.32 -14.16 -12.70
N HIS A 216 10.89 -15.10 -13.56
CA HIS A 216 10.96 -14.99 -15.00
C HIS A 216 9.89 -15.90 -15.61
N TYR A 217 9.07 -15.38 -16.51
CA TYR A 217 7.97 -16.09 -17.17
C TYR A 217 7.03 -16.82 -16.22
N LEU A 218 6.63 -16.12 -15.13
CA LEU A 218 5.71 -16.69 -14.16
C LEU A 218 4.34 -16.97 -14.78
N SER A 219 3.67 -17.99 -14.27
CA SER A 219 2.22 -18.09 -14.44
C SER A 219 1.51 -17.10 -13.51
N LYS A 220 0.35 -16.59 -13.92
CA LYS A 220 -0.34 -15.52 -13.18
C LYS A 220 -0.75 -15.95 -11.75
N ASP A 221 -1.11 -17.20 -11.55
CA ASP A 221 -1.45 -17.78 -10.25
C ASP A 221 -0.25 -17.81 -9.28
N LYS A 222 0.99 -17.94 -9.80
CA LYS A 222 2.24 -17.98 -9.03
C LYS A 222 2.89 -16.62 -8.79
N ALA A 223 2.36 -15.55 -9.38
CA ALA A 223 3.02 -14.25 -9.35
C ALA A 223 3.28 -13.72 -7.95
N LEU A 224 2.38 -13.91 -6.98
CA LEU A 224 2.60 -13.44 -5.60
C LEU A 224 3.48 -14.37 -4.76
N ASP A 225 3.80 -15.57 -5.24
CA ASP A 225 4.67 -16.49 -4.48
C ASP A 225 6.09 -15.93 -4.34
N VAL A 226 6.57 -15.19 -5.34
CA VAL A 226 7.92 -14.60 -5.37
C VAL A 226 8.07 -13.32 -4.55
N VAL A 227 6.97 -12.77 -4.02
CA VAL A 227 6.98 -11.52 -3.24
C VAL A 227 7.51 -11.78 -1.83
N ALA A 228 8.47 -10.98 -1.37
CA ALA A 228 8.96 -10.94 0.00
C ALA A 228 8.01 -10.18 0.93
N GLY A 229 7.51 -9.04 0.45
CA GLY A 229 6.64 -8.16 1.20
C GLY A 229 6.36 -6.85 0.48
N TYR A 230 5.85 -5.89 1.24
CA TYR A 230 5.39 -4.59 0.74
C TYR A 230 6.02 -3.45 1.54
N CYS A 231 6.18 -2.30 0.91
CA CYS A 231 6.64 -1.07 1.54
C CYS A 231 5.91 0.14 0.99
N LEU A 232 6.03 1.27 1.68
CA LEU A 232 5.59 2.56 1.17
C LEU A 232 6.68 3.17 0.30
N ALA A 233 6.30 3.81 -0.81
CA ALA A 233 7.17 4.55 -1.70
C ALA A 233 6.59 5.93 -2.02
N ASN A 234 7.48 6.87 -2.39
CA ASN A 234 7.10 8.12 -3.04
C ASN A 234 7.77 8.16 -4.42
N ASP A 235 6.98 8.07 -5.51
CA ASP A 235 7.50 8.18 -6.86
C ASP A 235 7.70 9.65 -7.24
N VAL A 236 8.67 10.30 -6.59
CA VAL A 236 8.99 11.70 -6.84
C VAL A 236 9.31 11.92 -8.32
N SER A 237 8.70 12.96 -8.89
CA SER A 237 8.67 13.21 -10.33
C SER A 237 9.06 14.64 -10.66
N GLU A 238 9.88 14.84 -11.69
CA GLU A 238 10.07 16.15 -12.32
C GLU A 238 9.36 16.13 -13.68
N ARG A 239 8.22 16.82 -13.76
CA ARG A 239 7.31 16.70 -14.91
C ARG A 239 7.86 17.26 -16.21
N VAL A 240 8.69 18.32 -16.18
CA VAL A 240 9.36 18.80 -17.39
C VAL A 240 10.26 17.72 -17.96
N PHE A 241 11.07 17.06 -17.10
CA PHE A 241 11.98 16.01 -17.54
C PHE A 241 11.24 14.76 -18.00
N GLN A 242 10.13 14.44 -17.35
CA GLN A 242 9.30 13.28 -17.66
C GLN A 242 8.58 13.43 -19.01
N ILE A 243 7.93 14.57 -19.25
CA ILE A 243 6.92 14.71 -20.31
C ILE A 243 7.40 15.66 -21.41
N GLU A 244 8.02 16.81 -21.06
CA GLU A 244 8.31 17.88 -22.00
C GLU A 244 9.66 17.72 -22.71
N ARG A 245 10.43 16.65 -22.37
CA ARG A 245 11.73 16.33 -22.96
C ARG A 245 11.68 14.95 -23.62
N GLU A 246 11.02 14.85 -24.78
CA GLU A 246 10.91 13.66 -25.62
C GLU A 246 10.16 12.48 -24.94
N GLY A 247 9.35 12.73 -23.90
CA GLY A 247 8.45 11.76 -23.30
C GLY A 247 9.11 10.51 -22.67
N GLN A 248 10.43 10.50 -22.44
CA GLN A 248 11.10 9.39 -21.79
C GLN A 248 11.03 9.56 -20.27
N TRP A 249 10.12 8.84 -19.63
CA TRP A 249 9.74 9.03 -18.22
C TRP A 249 10.90 8.87 -17.25
N THR A 250 11.82 7.94 -17.51
CA THR A 250 12.98 7.68 -16.65
C THR A 250 13.77 8.96 -16.31
N LYS A 251 13.87 9.92 -17.24
CA LYS A 251 14.56 11.20 -16.99
C LYS A 251 13.93 12.03 -15.87
N GLY A 252 12.61 12.00 -15.78
CA GLY A 252 11.85 12.73 -14.76
C GLY A 252 11.65 11.97 -13.45
N LYS A 253 12.00 10.71 -13.41
CA LYS A 253 11.74 9.79 -12.29
C LYS A 253 13.00 9.32 -11.55
N SER A 254 14.20 9.70 -12.01
CA SER A 254 15.45 9.06 -11.57
C SER A 254 16.49 10.02 -10.98
N SER A 255 16.13 11.27 -10.69
CA SER A 255 17.05 12.19 -10.00
C SER A 255 17.38 11.72 -8.59
N GLU A 256 18.49 12.16 -8.04
CA GLU A 256 18.90 11.83 -6.68
C GLU A 256 17.75 12.07 -5.68
N THR A 257 17.51 11.12 -4.78
CA THR A 257 16.44 11.12 -3.77
C THR A 257 15.00 11.02 -4.30
N PHE A 258 14.79 10.60 -5.55
CA PHE A 258 13.46 10.46 -6.14
C PHE A 258 12.77 9.12 -5.80
N GLY A 259 13.42 8.24 -5.06
CA GLY A 259 12.91 6.92 -4.68
C GLY A 259 12.96 6.65 -3.19
N PRO A 260 12.28 7.42 -2.32
CA PRO A 260 12.17 7.08 -0.90
C PRO A 260 11.43 5.76 -0.70
N LEU A 261 12.03 4.79 0.01
CA LEU A 261 11.45 3.47 0.30
C LEU A 261 11.43 3.19 1.81
N GLY A 262 10.31 2.76 2.34
CA GLY A 262 10.14 2.43 3.76
C GLY A 262 9.00 3.20 4.42
N PRO A 263 8.94 3.30 5.77
CA PRO A 263 10.05 3.16 6.75
C PRO A 263 10.53 1.73 6.96
N TRP A 264 9.71 0.74 6.62
CA TRP A 264 10.04 -0.67 6.76
C TRP A 264 9.49 -1.51 5.61
N LEU A 265 10.06 -2.68 5.45
CA LEU A 265 9.50 -3.78 4.67
C LEU A 265 8.57 -4.59 5.59
N VAL A 266 7.30 -4.72 5.24
CA VAL A 266 6.35 -5.61 5.90
C VAL A 266 6.25 -6.90 5.09
N THR A 267 6.50 -8.05 5.70
CA THR A 267 6.47 -9.33 4.98
C THR A 267 5.06 -9.66 4.49
N LYS A 268 4.95 -10.34 3.34
CA LYS A 268 3.68 -10.53 2.62
C LYS A 268 2.58 -11.22 3.43
N ASP A 269 2.95 -12.08 4.35
CA ASP A 269 2.04 -12.82 5.23
C ASP A 269 1.37 -11.95 6.30
N GLU A 270 1.88 -10.73 6.51
CA GLU A 270 1.32 -9.75 7.44
C GLU A 270 0.31 -8.79 6.75
N ILE A 271 0.36 -8.69 5.44
CA ILE A 271 -0.57 -7.90 4.63
C ILE A 271 -1.64 -8.84 4.08
N LYS A 272 -2.79 -8.87 4.74
CA LYS A 272 -3.89 -9.79 4.40
C LYS A 272 -4.39 -9.60 2.96
N ASP A 273 -4.53 -8.35 2.54
CA ASP A 273 -4.99 -7.98 1.21
C ASP A 273 -4.27 -6.72 0.71
N PRO A 274 -3.26 -6.85 -0.16
CA PRO A 274 -2.57 -5.70 -0.72
C PRO A 274 -3.45 -4.86 -1.66
N GLN A 275 -4.63 -5.38 -2.05
CA GLN A 275 -5.60 -4.66 -2.89
C GLN A 275 -6.65 -3.90 -2.09
N ASN A 276 -6.50 -3.75 -0.76
CA ASN A 276 -7.41 -2.96 0.06
C ASN A 276 -6.66 -2.21 1.17
N LEU A 277 -5.69 -1.40 0.80
CA LEU A 277 -4.93 -0.54 1.70
C LEU A 277 -5.29 0.91 1.43
N ALA A 278 -5.74 1.64 2.47
CA ALA A 278 -5.91 3.08 2.36
C ALA A 278 -4.54 3.75 2.28
N MET A 279 -4.45 4.81 1.47
CA MET A 279 -3.22 5.55 1.23
C MET A 279 -3.48 7.05 1.14
N TRP A 280 -2.51 7.83 1.61
CA TRP A 280 -2.64 9.27 1.69
C TRP A 280 -1.29 9.98 1.51
N LEU A 281 -1.38 11.24 1.07
CA LEU A 281 -0.24 12.15 1.02
C LEU A 281 -0.70 13.58 1.28
N ASP A 282 0.07 14.31 2.08
CA ASP A 282 -0.12 15.71 2.41
C ASP A 282 1.13 16.52 2.06
N VAL A 283 0.95 17.76 1.63
CA VAL A 283 2.04 18.73 1.44
C VAL A 283 1.80 19.90 2.38
N ASN A 284 2.76 20.19 3.26
CA ASN A 284 2.67 21.23 4.30
C ASN A 284 1.41 21.08 5.19
N GLY A 285 0.98 19.84 5.44
CA GLY A 285 -0.24 19.53 6.20
C GLY A 285 -1.55 19.69 5.42
N GLU A 286 -1.49 20.16 4.16
CA GLU A 286 -2.66 20.20 3.29
C GLU A 286 -2.85 18.87 2.58
N LYS A 287 -4.06 18.33 2.64
CA LYS A 287 -4.45 17.08 1.97
C LYS A 287 -4.27 17.19 0.46
N ARG A 288 -3.54 16.23 -0.13
CA ARG A 288 -3.33 16.12 -1.58
C ARG A 288 -3.89 14.81 -2.12
N GLN A 289 -3.37 13.68 -1.74
CA GLN A 289 -3.85 12.38 -2.21
C GLN A 289 -4.61 11.65 -1.10
N ARG A 290 -5.72 11.04 -1.49
CA ARG A 290 -6.50 10.09 -0.67
C ARG A 290 -6.98 9.01 -1.61
N GLY A 291 -6.56 7.78 -1.39
CA GLY A 291 -6.87 6.67 -2.26
C GLY A 291 -6.90 5.34 -1.53
N ASN A 292 -7.10 4.29 -2.30
CA ASN A 292 -7.06 2.92 -1.81
C ASN A 292 -6.58 2.02 -2.95
N THR A 293 -5.72 1.06 -2.66
CA THR A 293 -5.19 0.13 -3.66
C THR A 293 -6.25 -0.68 -4.39
N ARG A 294 -7.49 -0.73 -3.88
CA ARG A 294 -8.64 -1.39 -4.55
C ARG A 294 -9.05 -0.73 -5.87
N THR A 295 -8.64 0.54 -6.12
CA THR A 295 -8.95 1.24 -7.36
C THR A 295 -7.84 1.09 -8.42
N MET A 296 -6.84 0.23 -8.16
CA MET A 296 -5.86 -0.17 -9.17
C MET A 296 -6.56 -0.81 -10.38
N ILE A 297 -6.11 -0.44 -11.59
CA ILE A 297 -6.55 -1.05 -12.85
C ILE A 297 -5.96 -2.46 -12.98
N PHE A 298 -4.67 -2.58 -12.71
CA PHE A 298 -3.94 -3.85 -12.65
C PHE A 298 -3.54 -4.13 -11.20
N ASP A 299 -4.03 -5.24 -10.66
CA ASP A 299 -3.72 -5.65 -9.29
C ASP A 299 -2.26 -6.08 -9.12
N CYS A 300 -1.79 -6.22 -7.88
CA CYS A 300 -0.41 -6.60 -7.58
C CYS A 300 0.00 -7.92 -8.25
N ARG A 301 -0.92 -8.88 -8.37
CA ARG A 301 -0.69 -10.18 -9.04
C ARG A 301 -0.44 -9.98 -10.53
N HIS A 302 -1.27 -9.19 -11.18
CA HIS A 302 -1.15 -8.88 -12.59
C HIS A 302 0.16 -8.15 -12.89
N ILE A 303 0.50 -7.16 -12.07
CA ILE A 303 1.74 -6.38 -12.21
C ILE A 303 2.97 -7.29 -12.14
N VAL A 304 3.10 -8.11 -11.09
CA VAL A 304 4.25 -9.02 -10.92
C VAL A 304 4.32 -10.04 -12.05
N TRP A 305 3.18 -10.62 -12.43
CA TRP A 305 3.10 -11.50 -13.59
C TRP A 305 3.56 -10.80 -14.87
N CYS A 306 3.01 -9.64 -15.18
CA CYS A 306 3.31 -8.88 -16.40
C CYS A 306 4.81 -8.50 -16.46
N CYS A 307 5.37 -7.94 -15.39
CA CYS A 307 6.79 -7.61 -15.33
C CYS A 307 7.67 -8.84 -15.58
N SER A 308 7.30 -10.01 -15.05
CA SER A 308 8.05 -11.25 -15.25
C SER A 308 8.09 -11.75 -16.69
N GLN A 309 7.21 -11.26 -17.56
CA GLN A 309 7.22 -11.60 -18.98
C GLN A 309 8.30 -10.83 -19.77
N TYR A 310 8.77 -9.69 -19.23
CA TYR A 310 9.74 -8.81 -19.89
C TYR A 310 11.09 -8.77 -19.19
N PHE A 311 11.11 -8.95 -17.86
CA PHE A 311 12.33 -8.83 -17.06
C PHE A 311 12.59 -10.11 -16.27
N VAL A 312 13.87 -10.41 -16.07
CA VAL A 312 14.28 -11.24 -14.95
C VAL A 312 14.31 -10.36 -13.72
N MET A 313 13.49 -10.68 -12.72
CA MET A 313 13.51 -10.00 -11.44
C MET A 313 14.23 -10.86 -10.41
N GLU A 314 15.08 -10.24 -9.63
CA GLU A 314 15.91 -10.89 -8.60
C GLU A 314 15.47 -10.46 -7.19
N PRO A 315 15.82 -11.21 -6.13
CA PRO A 315 15.53 -10.81 -4.76
C PRO A 315 16.12 -9.42 -4.44
N GLY A 316 15.26 -8.51 -4.00
CA GLY A 316 15.62 -7.12 -3.72
C GLY A 316 15.17 -6.13 -4.80
N ASP A 317 14.72 -6.61 -5.95
CA ASP A 317 14.06 -5.75 -6.93
C ASP A 317 12.73 -5.20 -6.36
N VAL A 318 12.40 -3.98 -6.74
CA VAL A 318 11.21 -3.27 -6.25
C VAL A 318 10.34 -2.85 -7.42
N ILE A 319 9.04 -3.11 -7.29
CA ILE A 319 8.02 -2.61 -8.22
C ILE A 319 7.13 -1.63 -7.46
N ILE A 320 7.00 -0.38 -7.93
CA ILE A 320 6.00 0.58 -7.43
C ILE A 320 4.81 0.62 -8.38
N THR A 321 3.61 0.73 -7.81
CA THR A 321 2.39 0.23 -8.46
C THR A 321 1.48 1.29 -9.06
N GLY A 322 1.97 2.53 -9.15
CA GLY A 322 1.16 3.67 -9.55
C GLY A 322 0.55 4.40 -8.37
N THR A 323 0.03 5.58 -8.63
CA THR A 323 -0.45 6.54 -7.63
C THR A 323 -1.94 6.86 -7.80
N PRO A 324 -2.71 7.11 -6.70
CA PRO A 324 -4.08 7.59 -6.78
C PRO A 324 -4.16 9.07 -7.16
N PRO A 325 -5.38 9.64 -7.43
CA PRO A 325 -5.59 11.05 -7.74
C PRO A 325 -5.00 12.02 -6.70
N GLY A 326 -4.73 13.26 -7.13
CA GLY A 326 -4.28 14.36 -6.28
C GLY A 326 -2.80 14.68 -6.41
N VAL A 327 -2.15 14.24 -7.52
CA VAL A 327 -0.80 14.68 -7.88
C VAL A 327 -0.79 16.16 -8.27
N GLY A 328 0.33 16.84 -8.08
CA GLY A 328 0.45 18.26 -8.35
C GLY A 328 0.14 18.66 -9.79
N LEU A 329 0.52 17.82 -10.75
CA LEU A 329 0.21 18.03 -12.18
C LEU A 329 -1.30 18.03 -12.46
N GLY A 330 -2.08 17.19 -11.76
CA GLY A 330 -3.54 17.06 -11.94
C GLY A 330 -4.37 18.12 -11.22
N MET A 331 -3.79 18.96 -10.38
CA MET A 331 -4.55 19.90 -9.56
C MET A 331 -5.25 20.97 -10.37
N LYS A 332 -6.47 21.35 -9.92
CA LYS A 332 -7.30 22.41 -10.53
C LYS A 332 -7.40 23.60 -9.56
N PRO A 333 -7.57 24.87 -10.03
CA PRO A 333 -7.69 25.28 -11.44
C PRO A 333 -6.37 25.27 -12.21
N GLN A 334 -5.22 25.11 -11.54
CA GLN A 334 -3.90 25.02 -12.15
C GLN A 334 -2.99 24.09 -11.37
N PRO A 335 -2.00 23.43 -12.03
CA PRO A 335 -1.04 22.56 -11.39
C PRO A 335 -0.30 23.23 -10.25
N LYS A 336 0.07 22.44 -9.21
CA LYS A 336 0.92 22.89 -8.10
C LYS A 336 2.14 21.98 -7.99
N PHE A 337 3.30 22.57 -7.80
CA PHE A 337 4.56 21.84 -7.73
C PHE A 337 5.33 22.18 -6.46
N LEU A 338 6.14 21.24 -5.99
CA LEU A 338 6.95 21.38 -4.79
C LEU A 338 8.03 22.46 -4.95
N LYS A 339 8.29 23.13 -3.83
CA LYS A 339 9.33 24.19 -3.70
C LYS A 339 10.24 23.88 -2.53
N ALA A 340 11.42 24.44 -2.53
CA ALA A 340 12.33 24.34 -1.38
C ALA A 340 11.66 24.86 -0.10
N GLY A 341 11.74 24.09 0.95
CA GLY A 341 11.08 24.32 2.24
C GLY A 341 9.77 23.52 2.44
N ASP A 342 9.14 23.05 1.35
CA ASP A 342 7.94 22.21 1.48
C ASP A 342 8.27 20.90 2.21
N VAL A 343 7.24 20.37 2.88
CA VAL A 343 7.30 19.10 3.60
C VAL A 343 6.21 18.19 3.04
N VAL A 344 6.62 17.05 2.53
CA VAL A 344 5.73 15.98 2.08
C VAL A 344 5.63 14.93 3.17
N THR A 345 4.41 14.58 3.59
CA THR A 345 4.11 13.46 4.48
C THR A 345 3.16 12.51 3.80
N LEU A 346 3.41 11.22 3.91
CA LEU A 346 2.59 10.22 3.22
C LEU A 346 2.56 8.92 4.02
N GLY A 347 1.52 8.11 3.79
CA GLY A 347 1.34 6.85 4.50
C GLY A 347 0.43 5.87 3.75
N ILE A 348 0.61 4.59 4.08
CA ILE A 348 -0.27 3.50 3.67
C ILE A 348 -0.59 2.65 4.90
N ASP A 349 -1.84 2.21 5.04
CA ASP A 349 -2.28 1.37 6.13
C ASP A 349 -1.38 0.14 6.30
N GLY A 350 -0.88 -0.05 7.54
CA GLY A 350 0.02 -1.16 7.88
C GLY A 350 1.48 -0.99 7.43
N LEU A 351 1.78 -0.08 6.50
CA LEU A 351 3.13 0.12 5.95
C LEU A 351 3.89 1.30 6.57
N GLY A 352 3.24 2.09 7.42
CA GLY A 352 3.84 3.22 8.12
C GLY A 352 3.78 4.52 7.33
N GLU A 353 4.63 5.47 7.73
CA GLU A 353 4.62 6.84 7.22
C GLU A 353 6.03 7.29 6.82
N GLN A 354 6.07 8.22 5.87
CA GLN A 354 7.30 8.90 5.45
C GLN A 354 7.14 10.41 5.61
N ARG A 355 8.28 11.11 5.75
CA ARG A 355 8.33 12.56 5.81
C ARG A 355 9.57 13.09 5.14
N GLN A 356 9.43 13.74 3.98
CA GLN A 356 10.54 14.36 3.26
C GLN A 356 10.44 15.88 3.32
N LYS A 357 11.57 16.55 3.56
CA LYS A 357 11.71 17.99 3.35
C LYS A 357 12.30 18.23 1.97
N VAL A 358 11.71 19.15 1.22
CA VAL A 358 12.21 19.56 -0.10
C VAL A 358 13.32 20.57 0.05
N VAL A 359 14.48 20.30 -0.52
CA VAL A 359 15.67 21.16 -0.43
C VAL A 359 16.23 21.51 -1.80
N LYS A 360 16.93 22.65 -1.89
CA LYS A 360 17.65 23.00 -3.11
C LYS A 360 18.86 22.09 -3.30
N PHE A 361 19.19 21.80 -4.56
CA PHE A 361 20.48 21.21 -4.90
C PHE A 361 21.59 22.11 -4.38
N LYS A 362 22.59 21.51 -3.73
CA LYS A 362 23.82 22.19 -3.32
C LYS A 362 24.92 21.78 -4.30
N THR A 363 25.59 22.76 -4.85
CA THR A 363 26.81 22.58 -5.72
C THR A 363 27.97 22.14 -4.83
#